data_7a9fe42a37eaa791a68ac65dce44a6de
#
_entry.id   7a9fe42a37eaa791a68ac65dce44a6de
#
_cell.length_a   1.000
_cell.length_b   1.000
_cell.length_c   1.000
_cell.angle_alpha   90.00
_cell.angle_beta   90.00
_cell.angle_gamma   90.00
#
_symmetry.space_group_name_H-M   'P 1'
#
loop_
_entity.id
_entity.type
_entity.pdbx_description
1 polymer ?
#
loop_
_entity_poly.entity_id
_entity_poly.type
_entity_poly.pdbx_seq_one_letter_code
_entity_poly.pdbx_strand_id
1 'polypeptide(L)'
;MKKEFPLFKNKKLLRIAVGVFVVALLLVAFIIFQKMTGRVFIDNSVIQSPVITISPSLSGKVQELDVKEGESVQNGDTLAVVGSETLRADTDGLVISAPDLTGSTVNPTTQLIQMIRPVNMRVAGTIDENKGLKDIHVGQVVSITIDALPGNTYWGYVDEISPSAVAPAFSFSTSTERATQQFTVYAKFNSALYPSIKNGMSAKMVVYTKTK
;
A
#
# COMPACT_ATOMS: atom_id res chain seq x y z
N MET A 1 59.79 -22.32 4.26
CA MET A 1 60.10 -21.21 3.33
C MET A 1 58.98 -20.20 3.47
N LYS A 2 59.19 -19.12 4.23
CA LYS A 2 58.27 -17.96 4.31
C LYS A 2 58.47 -17.09 3.06
N LYS A 3 57.50 -17.04 2.18
CA LYS A 3 57.46 -16.07 1.06
C LYS A 3 57.16 -14.69 1.67
N GLU A 4 58.17 -13.88 1.85
CA GLU A 4 57.99 -12.48 2.19
C GLU A 4 57.47 -11.72 0.97
N PHE A 5 56.31 -11.09 1.10
CA PHE A 5 55.73 -10.25 0.03
C PHE A 5 56.56 -8.96 -0.07
N PRO A 6 57.19 -8.64 -1.23
CA PRO A 6 58.15 -7.53 -1.37
C PRO A 6 57.51 -6.14 -1.35
N LEU A 7 56.21 -6.02 -1.20
CA LEU A 7 55.46 -4.74 -1.26
C LEU A 7 55.72 -3.77 -0.09
N PHE A 8 56.20 -4.30 1.06
CA PHE A 8 56.41 -3.48 2.26
C PHE A 8 57.77 -2.74 2.37
N LYS A 9 58.69 -3.00 1.43
CA LYS A 9 60.06 -2.45 1.53
C LYS A 9 60.19 -1.05 0.93
N ASN A 10 59.23 -0.55 0.16
CA ASN A 10 59.28 0.74 -0.52
C ASN A 10 58.22 1.69 0.03
N LYS A 11 58.62 2.59 0.97
CA LYS A 11 57.74 3.56 1.62
C LYS A 11 56.91 4.42 0.62
N LYS A 12 57.42 4.65 -0.58
CA LYS A 12 56.72 5.37 -1.65
C LYS A 12 55.59 4.52 -2.27
N LEU A 13 55.84 3.24 -2.53
CA LEU A 13 54.85 2.31 -3.02
C LEU A 13 53.73 2.07 -2.01
N LEU A 14 54.06 1.96 -0.72
CA LEU A 14 53.08 1.84 0.35
C LEU A 14 52.14 3.06 0.43
N ARG A 15 52.71 4.29 0.33
CA ARG A 15 51.90 5.52 0.31
C ARG A 15 50.96 5.59 -0.90
N ILE A 16 51.42 5.15 -2.09
CA ILE A 16 50.61 5.09 -3.29
C ILE A 16 49.51 4.05 -3.12
N ALA A 17 49.81 2.87 -2.58
CA ALA A 17 48.83 1.81 -2.34
C ALA A 17 47.73 2.25 -1.33
N VAL A 18 48.14 2.94 -0.26
CA VAL A 18 47.20 3.52 0.72
C VAL A 18 46.34 4.60 0.06
N GLY A 19 46.93 5.47 -0.77
CA GLY A 19 46.18 6.51 -1.50
C GLY A 19 45.11 5.88 -2.45
N VAL A 20 45.48 4.88 -3.23
CA VAL A 20 44.57 4.16 -4.11
C VAL A 20 43.44 3.48 -3.32
N PHE A 21 43.78 2.86 -2.18
CA PHE A 21 42.79 2.21 -1.31
C PHE A 21 41.79 3.22 -0.72
N VAL A 22 42.25 4.40 -0.28
CA VAL A 22 41.37 5.46 0.22
C VAL A 22 40.45 5.99 -0.88
N VAL A 23 40.97 6.19 -2.09
CA VAL A 23 40.18 6.63 -3.23
C VAL A 23 39.12 5.57 -3.58
N ALA A 24 39.48 4.28 -3.57
CA ALA A 24 38.54 3.17 -3.82
C ALA A 24 37.44 3.15 -2.73
N LEU A 25 37.78 3.33 -1.45
CA LEU A 25 36.81 3.43 -0.35
C LEU A 25 35.86 4.61 -0.53
N LEU A 26 36.39 5.78 -0.92
CA LEU A 26 35.54 6.96 -1.18
C LEU A 26 34.61 6.75 -2.37
N LEU A 27 35.05 6.08 -3.43
CA LEU A 27 34.21 5.73 -4.57
C LEU A 27 33.09 4.75 -4.18
N VAL A 28 33.41 3.73 -3.39
CA VAL A 28 32.41 2.80 -2.86
C VAL A 28 31.40 3.52 -1.95
N ALA A 29 31.88 4.37 -1.03
CA ALA A 29 31.02 5.17 -0.18
C ALA A 29 30.13 6.13 -0.98
N PHE A 30 30.65 6.75 -2.04
CA PHE A 30 29.89 7.61 -2.96
C PHE A 30 28.80 6.84 -3.73
N ILE A 31 29.11 5.62 -4.21
CA ILE A 31 28.14 4.76 -4.89
C ILE A 31 27.03 4.33 -3.92
N ILE A 32 27.39 3.96 -2.69
CA ILE A 32 26.40 3.61 -1.65
C ILE A 32 25.53 4.83 -1.31
N PHE A 33 26.14 6.00 -1.14
CA PHE A 33 25.42 7.25 -0.87
C PHE A 33 24.46 7.60 -2.01
N GLN A 34 24.86 7.46 -3.27
CA GLN A 34 23.96 7.67 -4.43
C GLN A 34 22.79 6.66 -4.47
N LYS A 35 23.01 5.42 -4.05
CA LYS A 35 21.93 4.42 -3.97
C LYS A 35 20.96 4.67 -2.83
N MET A 36 21.41 5.27 -1.72
CA MET A 36 20.55 5.60 -0.58
C MET A 36 19.74 6.88 -0.79
N THR A 37 20.27 7.85 -1.54
CA THR A 37 19.58 9.10 -1.89
C THR A 37 18.65 8.90 -3.08
N GLY A 38 17.37 8.80 -2.85
CA GLY A 38 16.36 8.64 -3.91
C GLY A 38 15.35 7.55 -3.58
N ARG A 39 15.14 7.28 -2.29
CA ARG A 39 14.10 6.38 -1.81
C ARG A 39 13.37 7.06 -0.67
N VAL A 40 12.06 7.00 -0.72
CA VAL A 40 11.19 7.45 0.37
C VAL A 40 10.50 6.21 0.94
N PHE A 41 10.66 6.02 2.25
CA PHE A 41 10.09 4.90 2.99
C PHE A 41 8.75 5.32 3.60
N ILE A 42 7.72 4.51 3.41
CA ILE A 42 6.38 4.70 3.96
C ILE A 42 6.01 3.41 4.69
N ASP A 43 6.22 3.40 6.00
CA ASP A 43 6.04 2.21 6.83
C ASP A 43 4.58 2.01 7.25
N ASN A 44 3.82 3.11 7.37
CA ASN A 44 2.40 3.07 7.75
C ASN A 44 1.54 2.96 6.50
N SER A 45 1.37 1.74 6.01
CA SER A 45 0.61 1.46 4.79
C SER A 45 -0.32 0.27 4.98
N VAL A 46 -1.42 0.26 4.24
CA VAL A 46 -2.43 -0.79 4.27
C VAL A 46 -2.91 -1.11 2.85
N ILE A 47 -3.17 -2.38 2.60
CA ILE A 47 -3.84 -2.83 1.36
C ILE A 47 -5.30 -2.44 1.47
N GLN A 48 -5.81 -1.70 0.50
CA GLN A 48 -7.23 -1.35 0.45
C GLN A 48 -7.80 -1.43 -0.96
N SER A 49 -9.08 -1.73 -1.05
CA SER A 49 -9.88 -1.65 -2.27
C SER A 49 -11.07 -0.72 -2.00
N PRO A 50 -11.51 0.06 -2.98
CA PRO A 50 -12.76 0.80 -2.87
C PRO A 50 -13.91 -0.16 -2.53
N VAL A 51 -14.68 0.19 -1.49
CA VAL A 51 -15.86 -0.58 -1.07
C VAL A 51 -17.05 -0.14 -1.88
N ILE A 52 -17.76 -1.10 -2.46
CA ILE A 52 -19.04 -0.92 -3.13
C ILE A 52 -20.11 -1.33 -2.11
N THR A 53 -20.96 -0.39 -1.75
CA THR A 53 -22.06 -0.64 -0.82
C THR A 53 -23.35 -0.79 -1.60
N ILE A 54 -24.08 -1.87 -1.33
CA ILE A 54 -25.38 -2.16 -1.92
C ILE A 54 -26.45 -1.97 -0.86
N SER A 55 -27.38 -1.09 -1.16
CA SER A 55 -28.51 -0.71 -0.31
C SER A 55 -29.79 -0.78 -1.13
N PRO A 56 -30.96 -1.10 -0.56
CA PRO A 56 -32.23 -1.08 -1.28
C PRO A 56 -32.61 0.36 -1.66
N SER A 57 -33.32 0.51 -2.76
CA SER A 57 -33.82 1.82 -3.21
C SER A 57 -35.08 2.25 -2.44
N LEU A 58 -35.83 1.28 -1.93
CA LEU A 58 -37.05 1.46 -1.16
C LEU A 58 -36.98 0.72 0.17
N SER A 59 -37.69 1.23 1.18
CA SER A 59 -37.85 0.50 2.44
C SER A 59 -38.68 -0.76 2.23
N GLY A 60 -38.18 -1.88 2.78
CA GLY A 60 -38.85 -3.16 2.63
C GLY A 60 -38.33 -4.21 3.59
N LYS A 61 -39.04 -5.33 3.68
CA LYS A 61 -38.60 -6.49 4.43
C LYS A 61 -37.60 -7.31 3.59
N VAL A 62 -36.45 -7.68 4.16
CA VAL A 62 -35.53 -8.62 3.51
C VAL A 62 -36.19 -9.99 3.48
N GLN A 63 -36.49 -10.47 2.28
CA GLN A 63 -37.15 -11.76 2.06
C GLN A 63 -36.11 -12.87 1.94
N GLU A 64 -35.03 -12.58 1.19
CA GLU A 64 -33.95 -13.51 0.89
C GLU A 64 -32.62 -12.80 0.80
N LEU A 65 -31.56 -13.46 1.28
CA LEU A 65 -30.17 -13.03 1.14
C LEU A 65 -29.39 -14.18 0.51
N ASP A 66 -29.01 -14.01 -0.76
CA ASP A 66 -28.47 -15.09 -1.60
C ASP A 66 -26.94 -15.18 -1.54
N VAL A 67 -26.28 -14.29 -0.78
CA VAL A 67 -24.82 -14.22 -0.71
C VAL A 67 -24.32 -14.22 0.73
N LYS A 68 -23.05 -14.66 0.88
CA LYS A 68 -22.35 -14.73 2.16
C LYS A 68 -21.03 -13.97 2.09
N GLU A 69 -20.54 -13.57 3.26
CA GLU A 69 -19.20 -13.02 3.39
C GLU A 69 -18.13 -14.00 2.88
N GLY A 70 -17.20 -13.49 2.06
CA GLY A 70 -16.16 -14.28 1.41
C GLY A 70 -16.57 -14.89 0.07
N GLU A 71 -17.79 -14.70 -0.40
CA GLU A 71 -18.28 -15.21 -1.67
C GLU A 71 -17.90 -14.28 -2.83
N SER A 72 -17.51 -14.88 -3.97
CA SER A 72 -17.26 -14.16 -5.21
C SER A 72 -18.54 -14.11 -6.04
N VAL A 73 -18.93 -12.92 -6.46
CA VAL A 73 -20.12 -12.66 -7.27
C VAL A 73 -19.75 -12.11 -8.62
N GLN A 74 -20.57 -12.39 -9.62
CA GLN A 74 -20.45 -11.87 -10.98
C GLN A 74 -21.45 -10.76 -11.23
N ASN A 75 -21.20 -9.94 -12.24
CA ASN A 75 -22.14 -8.93 -12.69
C ASN A 75 -23.48 -9.57 -13.06
N GLY A 76 -24.58 -9.06 -12.49
CA GLY A 76 -25.94 -9.54 -12.68
C GLY A 76 -26.42 -10.58 -11.67
N ASP A 77 -25.52 -11.14 -10.85
CA ASP A 77 -25.94 -12.09 -9.81
C ASP A 77 -26.93 -11.46 -8.84
N THR A 78 -27.92 -12.23 -8.43
CA THR A 78 -28.85 -11.80 -7.38
C THR A 78 -28.16 -11.87 -6.02
N LEU A 79 -28.27 -10.80 -5.26
CA LEU A 79 -27.63 -10.67 -3.95
C LEU A 79 -28.64 -10.74 -2.81
N ALA A 80 -29.81 -10.11 -2.99
CA ALA A 80 -30.88 -10.11 -2.00
C ALA A 80 -32.21 -9.72 -2.63
N VAL A 81 -33.30 -10.07 -1.95
CA VAL A 81 -34.65 -9.63 -2.28
C VAL A 81 -35.22 -8.82 -1.12
N VAL A 82 -35.59 -7.56 -1.38
CA VAL A 82 -36.13 -6.62 -0.38
C VAL A 82 -37.51 -6.14 -0.84
N GLY A 83 -38.57 -6.59 -0.16
CA GLY A 83 -39.94 -6.30 -0.63
C GLY A 83 -40.16 -6.82 -2.04
N SER A 84 -40.41 -5.93 -2.99
CA SER A 84 -40.53 -6.25 -4.43
C SER A 84 -39.28 -6.00 -5.24
N GLU A 85 -38.20 -5.51 -4.60
CA GLU A 85 -36.94 -5.16 -5.26
C GLU A 85 -35.94 -6.31 -5.19
N THR A 86 -35.36 -6.68 -6.34
CA THR A 86 -34.24 -7.63 -6.42
C THR A 86 -32.93 -6.84 -6.55
N LEU A 87 -32.06 -6.93 -5.56
CA LEU A 87 -30.74 -6.32 -5.56
C LEU A 87 -29.77 -7.23 -6.31
N ARG A 88 -29.06 -6.68 -7.28
CA ARG A 88 -28.08 -7.41 -8.10
C ARG A 88 -26.70 -6.77 -8.02
N ALA A 89 -25.68 -7.57 -8.30
CA ALA A 89 -24.33 -7.09 -8.45
C ALA A 89 -24.16 -6.32 -9.76
N ASP A 90 -23.71 -5.08 -9.69
CA ASP A 90 -23.43 -4.25 -10.88
C ASP A 90 -22.07 -4.57 -11.51
N THR A 91 -21.24 -5.36 -10.83
CA THR A 91 -19.89 -5.73 -11.27
C THR A 91 -19.41 -6.99 -10.55
N ASP A 92 -18.43 -7.66 -11.13
CA ASP A 92 -17.73 -8.76 -10.45
C ASP A 92 -17.03 -8.25 -9.17
N GLY A 93 -17.08 -9.06 -8.12
CA GLY A 93 -16.49 -8.68 -6.85
C GLY A 93 -16.44 -9.80 -5.82
N LEU A 94 -15.91 -9.45 -4.66
CA LEU A 94 -15.86 -10.28 -3.47
C LEU A 94 -16.68 -9.63 -2.37
N VAL A 95 -17.65 -10.34 -1.82
CA VAL A 95 -18.47 -9.90 -0.69
C VAL A 95 -17.59 -9.86 0.56
N ILE A 96 -17.52 -8.69 1.21
CA ILE A 96 -16.74 -8.49 2.44
C ILE A 96 -17.62 -8.34 3.68
N SER A 97 -18.92 -8.06 3.48
CA SER A 97 -19.91 -8.02 4.56
C SER A 97 -21.29 -8.26 3.99
N ALA A 98 -22.02 -9.22 4.55
CA ALA A 98 -23.40 -9.54 4.24
C ALA A 98 -24.10 -10.06 5.51
N PRO A 99 -24.45 -9.15 6.46
CA PRO A 99 -25.14 -9.56 7.68
C PRO A 99 -26.50 -10.15 7.36
N ASP A 100 -26.84 -11.28 7.96
CA ASP A 100 -28.15 -11.91 7.77
C ASP A 100 -29.24 -11.06 8.45
N LEU A 101 -29.90 -10.24 7.66
CA LEU A 101 -31.03 -9.41 8.04
C LEU A 101 -32.35 -9.97 7.51
N THR A 102 -32.39 -11.24 7.12
CA THR A 102 -33.62 -11.90 6.62
C THR A 102 -34.76 -11.76 7.62
N GLY A 103 -35.90 -11.32 7.14
CA GLY A 103 -37.08 -11.04 7.96
C GLY A 103 -37.12 -9.65 8.60
N SER A 104 -36.02 -8.89 8.60
CA SER A 104 -35.96 -7.52 9.12
C SER A 104 -36.38 -6.49 8.08
N THR A 105 -36.88 -5.33 8.53
CA THR A 105 -37.19 -4.20 7.66
C THR A 105 -35.95 -3.33 7.52
N VAL A 106 -35.55 -3.07 6.30
CA VAL A 106 -34.39 -2.22 5.91
C VAL A 106 -34.86 -1.03 5.10
N ASN A 107 -34.00 -0.01 4.98
CA ASN A 107 -34.28 1.22 4.27
C ASN A 107 -33.08 1.62 3.38
N PRO A 108 -33.19 2.67 2.54
CA PRO A 108 -32.09 3.09 1.64
C PRO A 108 -30.79 3.49 2.31
N THR A 109 -30.79 3.77 3.60
CA THR A 109 -29.57 4.09 4.37
C THR A 109 -28.91 2.85 4.98
N THR A 110 -29.59 1.68 4.91
CA THR A 110 -29.05 0.41 5.42
C THR A 110 -28.02 -0.12 4.44
N GLN A 111 -26.80 -0.27 4.89
CA GLN A 111 -25.73 -0.95 4.13
C GLN A 111 -25.94 -2.45 4.22
N LEU A 112 -26.70 -3.01 3.27
CA LEU A 112 -27.10 -4.42 3.33
C LEU A 112 -25.94 -5.34 2.95
N ILE A 113 -25.24 -5.02 1.87
CA ILE A 113 -24.10 -5.82 1.39
C ILE A 113 -22.96 -4.87 1.05
N GLN A 114 -21.74 -5.26 1.42
CA GLN A 114 -20.52 -4.57 1.01
C GLN A 114 -19.65 -5.54 0.22
N MET A 115 -19.14 -5.07 -0.90
CA MET A 115 -18.26 -5.84 -1.75
C MET A 115 -17.06 -5.00 -2.21
N ILE A 116 -15.99 -5.66 -2.60
CA ILE A 116 -14.80 -5.06 -3.20
C ILE A 116 -14.50 -5.72 -4.53
N ARG A 117 -13.75 -5.00 -5.36
CA ARG A 117 -13.15 -5.59 -6.57
C ARG A 117 -11.69 -5.91 -6.28
N PRO A 118 -11.29 -7.18 -6.13
CA PRO A 118 -9.89 -7.54 -5.81
C PRO A 118 -8.87 -6.97 -6.79
N VAL A 119 -9.23 -6.85 -8.06
CA VAL A 119 -8.36 -6.26 -9.11
C VAL A 119 -8.07 -4.76 -8.90
N ASN A 120 -8.86 -4.08 -8.09
CA ASN A 120 -8.72 -2.67 -7.76
C ASN A 120 -8.01 -2.42 -6.42
N MET A 121 -7.41 -3.47 -5.83
CA MET A 121 -6.62 -3.29 -4.62
C MET A 121 -5.41 -2.40 -4.89
N ARG A 122 -5.15 -1.50 -3.96
CA ARG A 122 -4.01 -0.59 -3.94
C ARG A 122 -3.43 -0.51 -2.54
N VAL A 123 -2.20 -0.07 -2.43
CA VAL A 123 -1.59 0.22 -1.14
C VAL A 123 -1.81 1.70 -0.84
N ALA A 124 -2.38 2.01 0.31
CA ALA A 124 -2.48 3.36 0.82
C ALA A 124 -1.49 3.53 1.96
N GLY A 125 -0.55 4.42 1.82
CA GLY A 125 0.44 4.71 2.84
C GLY A 125 0.41 6.17 3.26
N THR A 126 0.57 6.42 4.54
CA THR A 126 0.56 7.77 5.12
C THR A 126 1.98 8.24 5.35
N ILE A 127 2.28 9.44 4.87
CA ILE A 127 3.59 10.09 4.99
C ILE A 127 3.45 11.50 5.53
N ASP A 128 4.37 11.92 6.40
CA ASP A 128 4.46 13.28 6.87
C ASP A 128 4.99 14.21 5.77
N GLU A 129 4.48 15.44 5.68
CA GLU A 129 4.88 16.41 4.64
C GLU A 129 6.39 16.67 4.59
N ASN A 130 7.08 16.56 5.73
CA ASN A 130 8.52 16.82 5.87
C ASN A 130 9.39 15.58 5.61
N LYS A 131 8.81 14.39 5.39
CA LYS A 131 9.53 13.13 5.17
C LYS A 131 9.69 12.74 3.69
N GLY A 132 9.84 13.71 2.81
CA GLY A 132 10.13 13.47 1.39
C GLY A 132 8.90 13.45 0.49
N LEU A 133 7.73 13.92 0.96
CA LEU A 133 6.51 14.03 0.14
C LEU A 133 6.76 14.82 -1.15
N LYS A 134 7.53 15.90 -1.09
CA LYS A 134 7.90 16.74 -2.25
C LYS A 134 8.60 15.99 -3.39
N ASP A 135 9.25 14.87 -3.07
CA ASP A 135 10.04 14.07 -4.01
C ASP A 135 9.20 12.93 -4.62
N ILE A 136 7.98 12.71 -4.12
CA ILE A 136 7.06 11.68 -4.61
C ILE A 136 6.21 12.27 -5.74
N HIS A 137 6.14 11.54 -6.85
CA HIS A 137 5.34 11.90 -8.02
C HIS A 137 4.58 10.68 -8.56
N VAL A 138 3.43 10.91 -9.15
CA VAL A 138 2.64 9.87 -9.83
C VAL A 138 3.49 9.23 -10.94
N GLY A 139 3.39 7.90 -11.06
CA GLY A 139 4.14 7.11 -12.01
C GLY A 139 5.51 6.58 -11.51
N GLN A 140 5.99 7.03 -10.35
CA GLN A 140 7.23 6.48 -9.78
C GLN A 140 7.05 5.03 -9.36
N VAL A 141 8.13 4.25 -9.53
CA VAL A 141 8.16 2.84 -9.13
C VAL A 141 8.12 2.70 -7.62
N VAL A 142 7.35 1.74 -7.14
CA VAL A 142 7.20 1.42 -5.72
C VAL A 142 7.48 -0.06 -5.51
N SER A 143 8.31 -0.39 -4.52
CA SER A 143 8.37 -1.74 -3.98
C SER A 143 7.49 -1.83 -2.72
N ILE A 144 6.69 -2.88 -2.66
CA ILE A 144 5.70 -3.13 -1.62
C ILE A 144 6.08 -4.42 -0.90
N THR A 145 6.11 -4.41 0.41
CA THR A 145 6.24 -5.61 1.25
C THR A 145 5.03 -5.70 2.16
N ILE A 146 4.45 -6.90 2.29
CA ILE A 146 3.25 -7.15 3.08
C ILE A 146 3.66 -7.94 4.31
N ASP A 147 3.31 -7.45 5.50
CA ASP A 147 3.77 -8.02 6.76
C ASP A 147 3.29 -9.47 6.95
N ALA A 148 2.10 -9.79 6.46
CA ALA A 148 1.53 -11.14 6.51
C ALA A 148 2.17 -12.14 5.51
N LEU A 149 2.95 -11.65 4.53
CA LEU A 149 3.55 -12.46 3.45
C LEU A 149 5.06 -12.17 3.36
N PRO A 150 5.85 -12.49 4.41
CA PRO A 150 7.26 -12.15 4.48
C PRO A 150 8.06 -12.85 3.36
N GLY A 151 9.12 -12.17 2.92
CA GLY A 151 10.01 -12.67 1.86
C GLY A 151 9.59 -12.33 0.43
N ASN A 152 8.38 -11.82 0.23
CA ASN A 152 7.90 -11.40 -1.07
C ASN A 152 7.99 -9.87 -1.21
N THR A 153 8.41 -9.43 -2.39
CA THR A 153 8.38 -8.01 -2.78
C THR A 153 7.50 -7.88 -4.01
N TYR A 154 6.50 -7.02 -3.89
CA TYR A 154 5.56 -6.71 -4.97
C TYR A 154 5.94 -5.38 -5.59
N TRP A 155 5.85 -5.28 -6.89
CA TRP A 155 6.19 -4.08 -7.63
C TRP A 155 4.94 -3.37 -8.13
N GLY A 156 4.95 -2.06 -8.01
CA GLY A 156 3.87 -1.20 -8.44
C GLY A 156 4.37 0.19 -8.80
N TYR A 157 3.46 1.11 -8.88
CA TYR A 157 3.75 2.52 -9.16
C TYR A 157 2.83 3.42 -8.34
N VAL A 158 3.28 4.63 -8.07
CA VAL A 158 2.47 5.67 -7.44
C VAL A 158 1.33 6.03 -8.39
N ASP A 159 0.10 5.77 -7.96
CA ASP A 159 -1.13 6.00 -8.73
C ASP A 159 -1.71 7.39 -8.42
N GLU A 160 -1.72 7.75 -7.14
CA GLU A 160 -2.34 8.98 -6.65
C GLU A 160 -1.62 9.47 -5.39
N ILE A 161 -1.60 10.78 -5.21
CA ILE A 161 -1.21 11.43 -3.96
C ILE A 161 -2.41 12.25 -3.52
N SER A 162 -2.91 12.04 -2.29
CA SER A 162 -4.07 12.75 -1.78
C SER A 162 -3.84 14.28 -1.87
N PRO A 163 -4.78 15.04 -2.44
CA PRO A 163 -4.66 16.51 -2.52
C PRO A 163 -4.87 17.21 -1.18
N SER A 164 -5.34 16.49 -0.17
CA SER A 164 -5.61 17.02 1.16
C SER A 164 -4.92 16.18 2.24
N ALA A 165 -4.50 16.86 3.31
CA ALA A 165 -3.94 16.20 4.48
C ALA A 165 -5.01 15.34 5.19
N VAL A 166 -4.58 14.21 5.70
CA VAL A 166 -5.38 13.40 6.63
C VAL A 166 -5.22 14.00 8.02
N ALA A 167 -6.33 14.24 8.71
CA ALA A 167 -6.26 14.68 10.11
C ALA A 167 -5.47 13.63 10.92
N PRO A 168 -4.41 14.03 11.65
CA PRO A 168 -3.70 13.08 12.50
C PRO A 168 -4.67 12.49 13.50
N ALA A 169 -4.69 11.17 13.64
CA ALA A 169 -5.39 10.52 14.74
C ALA A 169 -4.90 11.20 16.03
N PHE A 170 -5.83 11.72 16.81
CA PHE A 170 -5.62 12.56 18.00
C PHE A 170 -4.33 12.18 18.76
N SER A 171 -3.26 12.93 18.56
CA SER A 171 -2.11 12.88 19.44
C SER A 171 -2.33 13.96 20.51
N PHE A 172 -2.64 13.56 21.72
CA PHE A 172 -2.52 14.40 22.90
C PHE A 172 -1.02 14.64 23.16
N SER A 173 -0.39 15.43 22.34
CA SER A 173 0.96 15.87 22.59
C SER A 173 0.89 17.17 23.37
N THR A 174 1.43 17.14 24.59
CA THR A 174 1.65 18.29 25.45
C THR A 174 2.81 19.16 24.97
N SER A 175 3.36 18.88 23.76
CA SER A 175 4.45 19.64 23.18
C SER A 175 3.92 20.83 22.36
N THR A 176 4.59 21.95 22.48
CA THR A 176 4.34 23.22 21.77
C THR A 176 4.72 23.13 20.27
N GLU A 177 5.07 21.94 19.77
CA GLU A 177 5.45 21.74 18.37
C GLU A 177 4.23 21.69 17.46
N ARG A 178 4.32 22.37 16.32
CA ARG A 178 3.28 22.36 15.29
C ARG A 178 3.10 20.92 14.79
N ALA A 179 1.87 20.43 14.82
CA ALA A 179 1.52 19.11 14.28
C ALA A 179 1.89 19.04 12.79
N THR A 180 2.70 18.05 12.41
CA THR A 180 3.05 17.80 11.02
C THR A 180 1.84 17.24 10.28
N GLN A 181 1.54 17.80 9.12
CA GLN A 181 0.44 17.30 8.28
C GLN A 181 0.85 15.99 7.61
N GLN A 182 -0.11 15.08 7.48
CA GLN A 182 0.06 13.79 6.84
C GLN A 182 -0.72 13.71 5.54
N PHE A 183 -0.13 13.09 4.54
CA PHE A 183 -0.74 12.87 3.24
C PHE A 183 -0.75 11.39 2.89
N THR A 184 -1.79 10.96 2.18
CA THR A 184 -1.88 9.58 1.73
C THR A 184 -1.31 9.46 0.32
N VAL A 185 -0.40 8.50 0.15
CA VAL A 185 0.15 8.09 -1.15
C VAL A 185 -0.45 6.74 -1.50
N TYR A 186 -1.06 6.64 -2.67
CA TYR A 186 -1.62 5.41 -3.18
C TYR A 186 -0.69 4.80 -4.22
N ALA A 187 -0.37 3.52 -4.04
CA ALA A 187 0.39 2.75 -5.00
C ALA A 187 -0.46 1.61 -5.56
N LYS A 188 -0.50 1.50 -6.89
CA LYS A 188 -1.20 0.45 -7.60
C LYS A 188 -0.23 -0.67 -7.97
N PHE A 189 -0.67 -1.90 -7.82
CA PHE A 189 0.06 -3.11 -8.18
C PHE A 189 -0.89 -4.12 -8.81
N ASN A 190 -0.38 -5.13 -9.48
CA ASN A 190 -1.23 -6.15 -10.09
C ASN A 190 -1.65 -7.20 -9.04
N SER A 191 -2.72 -6.89 -8.30
CA SER A 191 -3.28 -7.74 -7.24
C SER A 191 -3.88 -9.04 -7.78
N ALA A 192 -4.31 -9.08 -9.05
CA ALA A 192 -4.88 -10.29 -9.66
C ALA A 192 -3.89 -11.46 -9.71
N LEU A 193 -2.59 -11.19 -9.72
CA LEU A 193 -1.55 -12.22 -9.70
C LEU A 193 -1.33 -12.84 -8.31
N TYR A 194 -1.92 -12.27 -7.26
CA TYR A 194 -1.62 -12.62 -5.87
C TYR A 194 -2.88 -12.79 -5.03
N PRO A 195 -3.64 -13.90 -5.22
CA PRO A 195 -4.93 -14.11 -4.55
C PRO A 195 -4.84 -14.27 -3.03
N SER A 196 -3.64 -14.47 -2.49
CA SER A 196 -3.39 -14.51 -1.04
C SER A 196 -3.43 -13.13 -0.38
N ILE A 197 -3.36 -12.04 -1.16
CA ILE A 197 -3.41 -10.68 -0.64
C ILE A 197 -4.87 -10.33 -0.34
N LYS A 198 -5.13 -9.90 0.89
CA LYS A 198 -6.46 -9.51 1.35
C LYS A 198 -6.54 -8.03 1.69
N ASN A 199 -7.73 -7.47 1.53
CA ASN A 199 -8.05 -6.13 1.97
C ASN A 199 -7.81 -5.99 3.49
N GLY A 200 -7.20 -4.88 3.93
CA GLY A 200 -6.86 -4.62 5.32
C GLY A 200 -5.49 -5.14 5.78
N MET A 201 -4.72 -5.86 4.93
CA MET A 201 -3.37 -6.28 5.32
C MET A 201 -2.42 -5.10 5.44
N SER A 202 -1.59 -5.12 6.50
CA SER A 202 -0.51 -4.14 6.71
C SER A 202 0.61 -4.34 5.69
N ALA A 203 1.15 -3.22 5.22
CA ALA A 203 2.20 -3.20 4.22
C ALA A 203 3.19 -2.07 4.49
N LYS A 204 4.33 -2.12 3.79
CA LYS A 204 5.33 -1.07 3.73
C LYS A 204 5.62 -0.77 2.27
N MET A 205 5.85 0.50 1.98
CA MET A 205 6.18 0.95 0.63
C MET A 205 7.53 1.64 0.61
N VAL A 206 8.29 1.42 -0.45
CA VAL A 206 9.48 2.21 -0.77
C VAL A 206 9.30 2.81 -2.15
N VAL A 207 9.17 4.13 -2.19
CA VAL A 207 9.04 4.88 -3.45
C VAL A 207 10.43 5.23 -3.96
N TYR A 208 10.70 4.92 -5.22
CA TYR A 208 11.96 5.24 -5.89
C TYR A 208 11.85 6.58 -6.60
N THR A 209 12.35 7.65 -5.96
CA THR A 209 12.20 9.04 -6.43
C THR A 209 13.17 9.41 -7.54
N LYS A 210 14.23 8.62 -7.75
CA LYS A 210 15.15 8.76 -8.90
C LYS A 210 14.83 7.66 -9.91
N THR A 211 13.87 7.90 -10.78
CA THR A 211 13.72 7.13 -12.01
C THR A 211 14.62 7.78 -13.06
N LYS A 212 15.52 6.97 -13.66
CA LYS A 212 16.27 7.39 -14.86
C LYS A 212 15.33 7.49 -16.05
#